data_ce51489f851be60f1dfad27efee382af
#
_entry.id   ce51489f851be60f1dfad27efee382af
#
_cell.length_a   1.000
_cell.length_b   1.000
_cell.length_c   1.000
_cell.angle_alpha   90.00
_cell.angle_beta   90.00
_cell.angle_gamma   90.00
#
_symmetry.space_group_name_H-M   'P 1'
#
loop_
_entity.id
_entity.type
_entity.pdbx_description
1 polymer ?
#
loop_
_entity_poly.entity_id
_entity_poly.type
_entity_poly.pdbx_seq_one_letter_code
_entity_poly.pdbx_strand_id
1 'polypeptide(L)'
;MKYKLFILTMVFAVTTFVARANSTDPSAENTEVSSKTDIAGGVIHSDSKKPLSNVSVTAYSSSKKEKVVYTDANGNYAFSELRAGTYKLVFEKDGFKKVTREKVTIRPDEGCQLNVEMEDEEEFRILPGSFFDFD
;
A
#
# COMPACT_ATOMS: atom_id res chain seq x y z
N MET A 1 7.07 -20.44 -64.94
CA MET A 1 8.34 -19.83 -64.65
C MET A 1 8.23 -18.43 -64.07
N LYS A 2 7.12 -17.85 -64.23
CA LYS A 2 6.93 -16.47 -63.80
C LYS A 2 6.44 -16.33 -62.36
N TYR A 3 6.21 -17.42 -61.76
CA TYR A 3 5.55 -17.45 -60.44
C TYR A 3 6.53 -17.36 -59.29
N LYS A 4 7.75 -17.47 -59.62
CA LYS A 4 8.81 -17.49 -58.59
C LYS A 4 9.08 -16.14 -57.98
N LEU A 5 8.63 -15.12 -58.64
CA LEU A 5 8.89 -13.75 -58.20
C LEU A 5 7.95 -13.29 -57.09
N PHE A 6 6.83 -13.92 -56.96
CA PHE A 6 5.85 -13.50 -56.00
C PHE A 6 6.14 -13.88 -54.57
N ILE A 7 6.92 -14.88 -54.41
CA ILE A 7 7.19 -15.41 -53.05
C ILE A 7 8.18 -14.54 -52.29
N LEU A 8 8.99 -13.83 -53.03
CA LEU A 8 10.04 -13.07 -52.41
C LEU A 8 9.59 -11.77 -51.74
N THR A 9 8.45 -11.26 -52.17
CA THR A 9 7.99 -9.98 -51.66
C THR A 9 7.23 -10.06 -50.34
N MET A 10 6.77 -11.23 -50.03
CA MET A 10 5.97 -11.40 -48.81
C MET A 10 6.80 -11.49 -47.52
N VAL A 11 8.02 -11.91 -47.67
CA VAL A 11 8.86 -12.13 -46.50
C VAL A 11 9.42 -10.82 -45.91
N PHE A 12 9.46 -9.82 -46.75
CA PHE A 12 10.12 -8.59 -46.36
C PHE A 12 9.31 -7.71 -45.43
N ALA A 13 8.00 -7.84 -45.48
CA ALA A 13 7.15 -6.96 -44.69
C ALA A 13 7.10 -7.30 -43.19
N VAL A 14 7.45 -8.51 -42.87
CA VAL A 14 7.32 -8.95 -41.48
C VAL A 14 8.50 -8.53 -40.62
N THR A 15 9.65 -8.42 -41.22
CA THR A 15 10.88 -8.17 -40.46
C THR A 15 11.03 -6.76 -39.91
N THR A 16 10.36 -5.84 -40.58
CA THR A 16 10.48 -4.44 -40.17
C THR A 16 9.65 -4.11 -38.94
N PHE A 17 8.69 -4.93 -38.65
CA PHE A 17 7.82 -4.63 -37.53
C PHE A 17 8.46 -4.92 -36.18
N VAL A 18 9.28 -5.93 -36.16
CA VAL A 18 9.85 -6.37 -34.87
C VAL A 18 10.87 -5.38 -34.33
N ALA A 19 11.61 -4.75 -35.21
CA ALA A 19 12.68 -3.86 -34.79
C ALA A 19 12.15 -2.62 -34.04
N ARG A 20 10.94 -2.28 -34.29
CA ARG A 20 10.39 -1.08 -33.70
C ARG A 20 9.92 -1.26 -32.28
N ALA A 21 9.48 -2.44 -31.95
CA ALA A 21 8.97 -2.70 -30.62
C ALA A 21 10.04 -2.54 -29.56
N ASN A 22 11.27 -2.73 -29.93
CA ASN A 22 12.36 -2.69 -28.98
C ASN A 22 12.83 -1.31 -28.63
N SER A 23 12.58 -0.37 -29.50
CA SER A 23 13.12 0.95 -29.31
C SER A 23 12.37 1.81 -28.31
N THR A 24 11.17 1.40 -27.99
CA THR A 24 10.37 2.20 -27.08
C THR A 24 10.59 1.87 -25.62
N ASP A 25 11.25 0.79 -25.37
CA ASP A 25 11.32 0.29 -24.03
C ASP A 25 12.39 0.90 -23.14
N PRO A 26 13.41 1.53 -23.66
CA PRO A 26 14.37 2.16 -22.77
C PRO A 26 13.77 3.22 -21.87
N SER A 27 12.66 3.78 -22.26
CA SER A 27 11.98 4.74 -21.40
C SER A 27 11.16 4.06 -20.31
N ALA A 28 10.75 2.84 -20.54
CA ALA A 28 10.03 2.10 -19.53
C ALA A 28 10.92 1.67 -18.37
N GLU A 29 12.18 1.49 -18.63
CA GLU A 29 13.13 1.12 -17.59
C GLU A 29 13.32 2.18 -16.54
N ASN A 30 13.08 3.41 -16.89
CA ASN A 30 13.21 4.48 -15.91
C ASN A 30 12.11 4.49 -14.88
N THR A 31 11.05 3.80 -15.15
CA THR A 31 9.97 3.65 -14.19
C THR A 31 10.26 2.61 -13.13
N GLU A 32 11.27 1.82 -13.33
CA GLU A 32 11.65 0.85 -12.31
C GLU A 32 12.41 1.49 -11.17
N VAL A 33 12.70 2.73 -11.30
CA VAL A 33 12.96 3.51 -10.10
C VAL A 33 11.67 3.59 -9.28
N SER A 34 10.76 2.69 -9.54
CA SER A 34 9.61 2.52 -8.70
C SER A 34 10.11 2.34 -7.28
N SER A 35 9.79 3.30 -6.49
CA SER A 35 10.08 3.26 -5.08
C SER A 35 9.65 1.91 -4.55
N LYS A 36 10.61 1.11 -4.16
CA LYS A 36 10.34 -0.13 -3.49
C LYS A 36 9.40 0.15 -2.33
N THR A 37 8.24 -0.43 -2.37
CA THR A 37 7.30 -0.35 -1.26
C THR A 37 7.70 -1.39 -0.23
N ASP A 38 8.05 -0.94 0.95
CA ASP A 38 8.51 -1.81 2.01
C ASP A 38 7.36 -2.38 2.84
N ILE A 39 6.38 -1.54 3.16
CA ILE A 39 5.16 -1.96 3.83
C ILE A 39 3.98 -1.33 3.11
N ALA A 40 2.97 -2.12 2.83
CA ALA A 40 1.73 -1.62 2.26
C ALA A 40 0.54 -2.36 2.87
N GLY A 41 -0.62 -1.76 2.81
CA GLY A 41 -1.83 -2.42 3.28
C GLY A 41 -3.03 -1.51 3.21
N GLY A 42 -4.13 -2.02 3.75
CA GLY A 42 -5.39 -1.29 3.85
C GLY A 42 -5.88 -1.20 5.28
N VAL A 43 -6.62 -0.15 5.56
CA VAL A 43 -7.29 0.04 6.83
C VAL A 43 -8.79 0.12 6.57
N ILE A 44 -9.56 -0.70 7.25
CA ILE A 44 -11.01 -0.74 7.13
C ILE A 44 -11.67 -0.61 8.49
N HIS A 45 -12.91 -0.19 8.47
CA HIS A 45 -13.77 -0.19 9.66
C HIS A 45 -14.16 -1.64 9.99
N SER A 46 -14.07 -2.03 11.25
CA SER A 46 -14.32 -3.40 11.67
C SER A 46 -15.74 -3.88 11.39
N ASP A 47 -16.73 -3.04 11.63
CA ASP A 47 -18.13 -3.41 11.48
C ASP A 47 -18.65 -3.28 10.04
N SER A 48 -18.45 -2.12 9.45
CA SER A 48 -18.97 -1.83 8.10
C SER A 48 -18.10 -2.38 6.98
N LYS A 49 -16.84 -2.74 7.28
CA LYS A 49 -15.84 -3.17 6.30
C LYS A 49 -15.52 -2.12 5.24
N LYS A 50 -15.88 -0.87 5.48
CA LYS A 50 -15.58 0.23 4.58
C LYS A 50 -14.17 0.74 4.77
N PRO A 51 -13.51 1.18 3.71
CA PRO A 51 -12.16 1.75 3.83
C PRO A 51 -12.16 3.02 4.68
N LEU A 52 -11.10 3.19 5.47
CA LEU A 52 -10.89 4.36 6.31
C LEU A 52 -9.80 5.25 5.72
N SER A 53 -10.17 6.46 5.33
CA SER A 53 -9.23 7.47 4.86
C SER A 53 -8.65 8.30 6.01
N ASN A 54 -7.54 8.94 5.76
CA ASN A 54 -6.87 9.84 6.72
C ASN A 54 -6.51 9.17 8.05
N VAL A 55 -6.28 7.88 8.04
CA VAL A 55 -5.69 7.18 9.17
C VAL A 55 -4.20 7.47 9.20
N SER A 56 -3.72 7.95 10.32
CA SER A 56 -2.30 8.17 10.54
C SER A 56 -1.62 6.84 10.84
N VAL A 57 -0.65 6.47 10.04
CA VAL A 57 0.14 5.26 10.23
C VAL A 57 1.59 5.67 10.50
N THR A 58 2.06 5.38 11.70
CA THR A 58 3.40 5.75 12.13
C THR A 58 4.27 4.51 12.30
N ALA A 59 5.44 4.53 11.70
CA ALA A 59 6.42 3.47 11.86
C ALA A 59 7.48 3.88 12.90
N TYR A 60 7.66 3.04 13.91
CA TYR A 60 8.67 3.22 14.95
C TYR A 60 9.71 2.11 14.87
N SER A 61 10.96 2.49 14.98
CA SER A 61 12.09 1.58 15.11
C SER A 61 12.76 1.86 16.46
N SER A 62 12.83 0.87 17.33
CA SER A 62 13.44 1.02 18.67
C SER A 62 12.95 2.25 19.43
N SER A 63 11.63 2.47 19.43
CA SER A 63 10.96 3.62 20.06
C SER A 63 11.20 4.96 19.36
N LYS A 64 11.95 4.96 18.28
CA LYS A 64 12.18 6.15 17.47
C LYS A 64 11.18 6.21 16.33
N LYS A 65 10.52 7.35 16.18
CA LYS A 65 9.61 7.61 15.08
C LYS A 65 10.41 7.78 13.78
N GLU A 66 10.20 6.89 12.84
CA GLU A 66 10.91 6.91 11.57
C GLU A 66 10.12 7.63 10.48
N LYS A 67 8.85 7.30 10.32
CA LYS A 67 8.03 7.83 9.23
C LYS A 67 6.55 7.79 9.57
N VAL A 68 5.80 8.74 9.03
CA VAL A 68 4.34 8.78 9.12
C VAL A 68 3.77 8.84 7.72
N VAL A 69 2.75 8.04 7.46
CA VAL A 69 1.94 8.12 6.24
C VAL A 69 0.47 8.15 6.61
N TYR A 70 -0.37 8.51 5.66
CA TYR A 70 -1.82 8.57 5.85
C TYR A 70 -2.50 7.69 4.81
N THR A 71 -3.61 7.09 5.18
CA THR A 71 -4.40 6.32 4.22
C THR A 71 -5.10 7.24 3.23
N ASP A 72 -5.26 6.76 2.01
CA ASP A 72 -5.96 7.47 0.94
C ASP A 72 -7.48 7.24 1.01
N ALA A 73 -8.20 7.72 0.01
CA ALA A 73 -9.65 7.58 -0.06
C ALA A 73 -10.12 6.11 -0.11
N ASN A 74 -9.26 5.21 -0.54
CA ASN A 74 -9.50 3.77 -0.59
C ASN A 74 -9.03 3.04 0.66
N GLY A 75 -8.54 3.77 1.66
CA GLY A 75 -8.01 3.20 2.88
C GLY A 75 -6.64 2.58 2.76
N ASN A 76 -5.94 2.81 1.68
CA ASN A 76 -4.62 2.22 1.44
C ASN A 76 -3.50 3.11 1.96
N TYR A 77 -2.46 2.49 2.46
CA TYR A 77 -1.24 3.16 2.88
C TYR A 77 -0.01 2.42 2.34
N ALA A 78 1.09 3.12 2.22
CA ALA A 78 2.36 2.54 1.80
C ALA A 78 3.54 3.28 2.41
N PHE A 79 4.50 2.53 2.89
CA PHE A 79 5.81 3.04 3.30
C PHE A 79 6.85 2.67 2.27
N SER A 80 7.66 3.61 1.90
CA SER A 80 8.80 3.43 1.02
C SER A 80 10.06 3.89 1.72
N GLU A 81 11.20 3.36 1.30
CA GLU A 81 12.51 3.79 1.80
C GLU A 81 12.73 3.55 3.30
N LEU A 82 12.14 2.47 3.81
CA LEU A 82 12.44 2.01 5.16
C LEU A 82 13.62 1.03 5.12
N ARG A 83 14.48 1.14 6.12
CA ARG A 83 15.59 0.19 6.28
C ARG A 83 15.06 -1.16 6.71
N ALA A 84 15.76 -2.22 6.32
CA ALA A 84 15.45 -3.54 6.81
C ALA A 84 15.56 -3.57 8.35
N GLY A 85 14.65 -4.25 8.99
CA GLY A 85 14.60 -4.34 10.44
C GLY A 85 13.20 -4.60 10.95
N THR A 86 13.03 -4.45 12.25
CA THR A 86 11.75 -4.68 12.92
C THR A 86 11.14 -3.36 13.36
N TYR A 87 9.87 -3.19 13.05
CA TYR A 87 9.14 -1.95 13.29
C TYR A 87 7.88 -2.21 14.10
N LYS A 88 7.44 -1.16 14.77
CA LYS A 88 6.12 -1.07 15.37
C LYS A 88 5.30 -0.07 14.55
N LEU A 89 4.14 -0.49 14.09
CA LEU A 89 3.20 0.39 13.38
C LEU A 89 2.06 0.78 14.30
N VAL A 90 1.76 2.06 14.31
CA VAL A 90 0.67 2.62 15.11
C VAL A 90 -0.33 3.28 14.16
N PHE A 91 -1.57 2.87 14.26
CA PHE A 91 -2.69 3.38 13.45
C PHE A 91 -3.59 4.22 14.33
N GLU A 92 -3.79 5.47 13.95
CA GLU A 92 -4.59 6.43 14.71
C GLU A 92 -5.53 7.21 13.80
N LYS A 93 -6.75 7.35 14.25
CA LYS A 93 -7.75 8.21 13.63
C LYS A 93 -8.71 8.71 14.71
N ASP A 94 -9.11 10.00 14.62
CA ASP A 94 -10.06 10.57 15.55
C ASP A 94 -11.39 9.78 15.54
N GLY A 95 -11.89 9.46 16.71
CA GLY A 95 -13.11 8.67 16.87
C GLY A 95 -12.92 7.16 16.76
N PHE A 96 -11.68 6.70 16.62
CA PHE A 96 -11.36 5.28 16.52
C PHE A 96 -10.36 4.87 17.59
N LYS A 97 -10.45 3.61 18.01
CA LYS A 97 -9.48 3.02 18.91
C LYS A 97 -8.13 2.88 18.20
N LYS A 98 -7.09 3.28 18.89
CA LYS A 98 -5.72 3.14 18.41
C LYS A 98 -5.36 1.66 18.23
N VAL A 99 -4.77 1.33 17.09
CA VAL A 99 -4.29 -0.02 16.79
C VAL A 99 -2.77 0.00 16.70
N THR A 100 -2.14 -0.95 17.36
CA THR A 100 -0.68 -1.12 17.34
C THR A 100 -0.34 -2.51 16.83
N ARG A 101 0.59 -2.57 15.88
CA ARG A 101 1.15 -3.82 15.36
C ARG A 101 2.64 -3.83 15.64
N GLU A 102 3.06 -4.76 16.47
CA GLU A 102 4.46 -4.91 16.84
C GLU A 102 5.13 -6.00 16.01
N LYS A 103 6.46 -6.00 16.03
CA LYS A 103 7.29 -7.01 15.37
C LYS A 103 7.02 -7.13 13.86
N VAL A 104 6.75 -6.01 13.21
CA VAL A 104 6.64 -5.97 11.77
C VAL A 104 8.05 -5.98 11.19
N THR A 105 8.42 -7.07 10.53
CA THR A 105 9.76 -7.25 10.01
C THR A 105 9.82 -6.91 8.53
N ILE A 106 10.73 -6.01 8.18
CA ILE A 106 11.06 -5.69 6.79
C ILE A 106 12.36 -6.38 6.44
N ARG A 107 12.31 -7.19 5.39
CA ARG A 107 13.48 -7.85 4.84
C ARG A 107 13.96 -7.13 3.60
N PRO A 108 15.28 -7.18 3.29
CA PRO A 108 15.77 -6.66 2.03
C PRO A 108 15.05 -7.31 0.87
N ASP A 109 14.60 -6.49 -0.08
CA ASP A 109 13.94 -6.93 -1.31
C ASP A 109 12.59 -7.64 -1.15
N GLU A 110 12.04 -7.68 0.05
CA GLU A 110 10.70 -8.21 0.30
C GLU A 110 9.77 -7.12 0.82
N GLY A 111 8.63 -6.96 0.18
CA GLY A 111 7.56 -6.11 0.69
C GLY A 111 6.74 -6.84 1.74
N CYS A 112 6.25 -6.12 2.72
CA CYS A 112 5.35 -6.63 3.75
C CYS A 112 3.96 -6.05 3.52
N GLN A 113 2.94 -6.92 3.51
CA GLN A 113 1.56 -6.47 3.42
C GLN A 113 0.87 -6.66 4.77
N LEU A 114 0.27 -5.58 5.27
CA LEU A 114 -0.39 -5.58 6.56
C LEU A 114 -1.71 -4.82 6.47
N ASN A 115 -2.80 -5.56 6.58
CA ASN A 115 -4.14 -4.99 6.62
C ASN A 115 -4.64 -4.90 8.06
N VAL A 116 -5.35 -3.84 8.37
CA VAL A 116 -5.78 -3.53 9.74
C VAL A 116 -7.26 -3.18 9.74
N GLU A 117 -7.95 -3.65 10.78
CA GLU A 117 -9.32 -3.25 11.08
C GLU A 117 -9.30 -2.32 12.30
N MET A 118 -10.07 -1.25 12.24
CA MET A 118 -10.22 -0.29 13.33
C MET A 118 -11.66 -0.25 13.80
N GLU A 119 -11.83 -0.15 15.11
CA GLU A 119 -13.11 -0.03 15.75
C GLU A 119 -13.37 1.41 16.19
N ASP A 120 -14.64 1.78 16.25
CA ASP A 120 -15.02 3.06 16.84
C ASP A 120 -14.59 3.10 18.31
N GLU A 121 -14.12 4.25 18.72
CA GLU A 121 -13.93 4.52 20.12
C GLU A 121 -15.30 4.75 20.75
N GLU A 122 -15.68 3.88 21.65
CA GLU A 122 -16.93 4.02 22.37
C GLU A 122 -16.85 5.23 23.29
N GLU A 123 -17.58 6.28 22.94
CA GLU A 123 -17.82 7.37 23.87
C GLU A 123 -18.57 6.77 25.07
N PHE A 124 -17.90 6.75 26.19
CA PHE A 124 -18.53 6.39 27.42
C PHE A 124 -19.57 7.48 27.76
N ARG A 125 -20.75 7.35 27.21
CA ARG A 125 -21.86 8.22 27.58
C ARG A 125 -22.24 7.92 29.00
N ILE A 126 -21.74 8.71 29.91
CA ILE A 126 -22.28 8.78 31.25
C ILE A 126 -23.68 9.38 31.07
N LEU A 127 -24.69 8.54 31.11
CA LEU A 127 -26.06 8.99 31.12
C LEU A 127 -26.28 9.78 32.40
N PRO A 128 -26.63 11.06 32.33
CA PRO A 128 -26.95 11.81 33.52
C PRO A 128 -28.13 11.18 34.22
N GLY A 129 -27.99 10.81 35.47
CA GLY A 129 -29.06 10.31 36.32
C GLY A 129 -28.96 8.86 36.76
N SER A 130 -28.06 8.05 36.21
CA SER A 130 -27.96 6.64 36.61
C SER A 130 -27.00 6.38 37.78
N PHE A 131 -26.35 7.39 38.28
CA PHE A 131 -25.31 7.21 39.30
C PHE A 131 -25.75 7.36 40.75
N PHE A 132 -26.98 7.79 41.04
CA PHE A 132 -27.36 8.19 42.38
C PHE A 132 -28.69 7.65 42.84
N ASP A 133 -29.04 6.46 42.49
CA ASP A 133 -30.06 5.72 43.23
C ASP A 133 -29.36 4.85 44.28
N PHE A 134 -28.91 5.52 45.32
CA PHE A 134 -28.62 4.86 46.54
C PHE A 134 -29.79 5.05 47.44
N ASP A 135 -30.68 4.10 47.44
CA ASP A 135 -31.62 3.89 48.54
C ASP A 135 -30.96 3.09 49.63
#